data_ae94d4fb5763bf64dfc3cfbfce5ebfa8
#
_entry.id   ae94d4fb5763bf64dfc3cfbfce5ebfa8
#
_cell.length_a   1.000
_cell.length_b   1.000
_cell.length_c   1.000
_cell.angle_alpha   90.00
_cell.angle_beta   90.00
_cell.angle_gamma   90.00
#
_symmetry.space_group_name_H-M   'P 1'
#
loop_
_entity.id
_entity.type
_entity.pdbx_description
1 polymer ?
#
loop_
_entity_poly.entity_id
_entity_poly.type
_entity_poly.pdbx_seq_one_letter_code
_entity_poly.pdbx_strand_id
1 'polypeptide(L)'
;MKIVIEMSLAKYVNSGLCGRNATEWGKCFSYDELDQLEGILKELQESETIDETTIDNYFDEDPAMLANWIGKWDSEFFGDNVRYVLNNFSGDYEIDPEDVDPSDNEAMYYDSIESDLEYEIKQSLSHDGYDNVTDQVRFLVSDIVENYKASQYPQTNDGLSDYLQNVKLSDLF
;
A
#
# COMPACT_ATOMS: atom_id res chain seq x y z
N MET A 1 -26.24 20.20 5.41
CA MET A 1 -26.09 20.30 6.88
C MET A 1 -24.80 19.56 7.19
N LYS A 2 -23.73 20.24 7.56
CA LYS A 2 -22.50 19.56 7.96
C LYS A 2 -22.74 18.96 9.35
N ILE A 3 -22.58 17.66 9.49
CA ILE A 3 -22.61 17.00 10.80
C ILE A 3 -21.19 17.14 11.36
N VAL A 4 -21.06 17.90 12.41
CA VAL A 4 -19.80 18.06 13.14
C VAL A 4 -19.67 16.90 14.12
N ILE A 5 -18.56 16.20 14.07
CA ILE A 5 -18.30 15.09 14.97
C ILE A 5 -17.80 15.69 16.29
N GLU A 6 -18.59 15.56 17.34
CA GLU A 6 -18.20 15.93 18.71
C GLU A 6 -17.42 14.81 19.44
N MET A 7 -17.03 13.76 18.71
CA MET A 7 -16.24 12.66 19.25
C MET A 7 -14.83 12.65 18.63
N SER A 8 -13.85 12.05 19.31
CA SER A 8 -12.52 11.91 18.76
C SER A 8 -12.53 11.01 17.52
N LEU A 9 -11.55 11.18 16.62
CA LEU A 9 -11.37 10.35 15.43
C LEU A 9 -11.36 8.86 15.80
N ALA A 10 -10.63 8.50 16.86
CA ALA A 10 -10.56 7.12 17.34
C ALA A 10 -11.94 6.54 17.72
N LYS A 11 -12.80 7.33 18.35
CA LYS A 11 -14.17 6.89 18.66
C LYS A 11 -15.03 6.81 17.41
N TYR A 12 -14.91 7.76 16.50
CA TYR A 12 -15.67 7.78 15.25
C TYR A 12 -15.38 6.55 14.40
N VAL A 13 -14.12 6.28 14.13
CA VAL A 13 -13.67 5.14 13.34
C VAL A 13 -14.11 3.81 13.95
N ASN A 14 -14.06 3.68 15.28
CA ASN A 14 -14.46 2.45 15.98
C ASN A 14 -15.97 2.36 16.29
N SER A 15 -16.74 3.39 15.99
CA SER A 15 -18.20 3.41 16.27
C SER A 15 -19.05 2.66 15.24
N GLY A 16 -18.49 2.40 14.04
CA GLY A 16 -19.23 1.90 12.90
C GLY A 16 -20.16 2.93 12.24
N LEU A 17 -20.03 4.21 12.61
CA LEU A 17 -20.78 5.32 12.01
C LEU A 17 -20.07 5.89 10.77
N CYS A 18 -18.76 5.65 10.66
CA CYS A 18 -17.94 6.08 9.55
C CYS A 18 -18.14 5.21 8.31
N GLY A 19 -17.66 5.67 7.18
CA GLY A 19 -17.63 4.92 5.94
C GLY A 19 -16.90 3.57 6.08
N ARG A 20 -17.13 2.67 5.15
CA ARG A 20 -16.56 1.31 5.20
C ARG A 20 -15.04 1.36 5.27
N ASN A 21 -14.40 2.14 4.40
CA ASN A 21 -12.95 2.22 4.34
C ASN A 21 -12.36 2.83 5.62
N ALA A 22 -12.96 3.88 6.17
CA ALA A 22 -12.54 4.44 7.44
C ALA A 22 -12.66 3.43 8.60
N THR A 23 -13.67 2.56 8.58
CA THR A 23 -13.82 1.49 9.57
C THR A 23 -12.74 0.41 9.41
N GLU A 24 -12.44 0.00 8.20
CA GLU A 24 -11.46 -1.06 7.89
C GLU A 24 -10.02 -0.57 8.14
N TRP A 25 -9.67 0.58 7.55
CA TRP A 25 -8.35 1.18 7.73
C TRP A 25 -8.08 1.70 9.14
N GLY A 26 -9.11 2.21 9.79
CA GLY A 26 -8.98 2.70 11.15
C GLY A 26 -8.55 1.64 12.16
N LYS A 27 -8.85 0.36 11.90
CA LYS A 27 -8.40 -0.77 12.73
C LYS A 27 -6.89 -0.98 12.66
N CYS A 28 -6.25 -0.47 11.63
CA CYS A 28 -4.81 -0.56 11.44
C CYS A 28 -4.04 0.45 12.31
N PHE A 29 -4.73 1.43 12.90
CA PHE A 29 -4.15 2.45 13.76
C PHE A 29 -4.51 2.21 15.23
N SER A 30 -3.55 2.41 16.10
CA SER A 30 -3.79 2.47 17.54
C SER A 30 -4.57 3.75 17.91
N TYR A 31 -5.09 3.82 19.13
CA TYR A 31 -5.76 5.03 19.63
C TYR A 31 -4.84 6.25 19.60
N ASP A 32 -3.57 6.08 20.00
CA ASP A 32 -2.59 7.18 20.04
C ASP A 32 -2.26 7.68 18.62
N GLU A 33 -2.21 6.79 17.64
CA GLU A 33 -2.00 7.13 16.21
C GLU A 33 -3.21 7.84 15.62
N LEU A 34 -4.42 7.41 15.94
CA LEU A 34 -5.63 8.10 15.53
C LEU A 34 -5.74 9.49 16.15
N ASP A 35 -5.30 9.67 17.40
CA ASP A 35 -5.23 10.99 18.03
C ASP A 35 -4.18 11.91 17.34
N GLN A 36 -3.05 11.35 16.89
CA GLN A 36 -2.06 12.09 16.08
C GLN A 36 -2.65 12.51 14.73
N LEU A 37 -3.31 11.58 14.04
CA LEU A 37 -4.00 11.89 12.77
C LEU A 37 -5.08 12.95 12.95
N GLU A 38 -5.85 12.88 14.03
CA GLU A 38 -6.85 13.91 14.35
C GLU A 38 -6.21 15.30 14.47
N GLY A 39 -5.06 15.38 15.13
CA GLY A 39 -4.30 16.63 15.24
C GLY A 39 -3.89 17.18 13.87
N ILE A 40 -3.31 16.32 13.02
CA ILE A 40 -2.88 16.69 11.66
C ILE A 40 -4.07 17.15 10.80
N LEU A 41 -5.18 16.41 10.85
CA LEU A 41 -6.39 16.76 10.09
C LEU A 41 -6.98 18.10 10.53
N LYS A 42 -6.98 18.39 11.82
CA LYS A 42 -7.42 19.70 12.36
C LYS A 42 -6.54 20.85 11.89
N GLU A 43 -5.22 20.65 11.90
CA GLU A 43 -4.27 21.64 11.39
C GLU A 43 -4.48 21.91 9.90
N LEU A 44 -4.63 20.86 9.10
CA LEU A 44 -4.86 20.99 7.65
C LEU A 44 -6.17 21.70 7.31
N GLN A 45 -7.19 21.55 8.15
CA GLN A 45 -8.48 22.22 7.95
C GLN A 45 -8.54 23.60 8.60
N GLU A 46 -7.50 24.02 9.30
CA GLU A 46 -7.51 25.23 10.13
C GLU A 46 -8.76 25.29 11.05
N SER A 47 -9.16 24.14 11.60
CA SER A 47 -10.39 23.96 12.37
C SER A 47 -10.19 23.11 13.62
N GLU A 48 -10.88 23.44 14.68
CA GLU A 48 -10.91 22.61 15.91
C GLU A 48 -11.75 21.34 15.76
N THR A 49 -12.52 21.23 14.66
CA THR A 49 -13.39 20.10 14.41
C THR A 49 -13.21 19.58 12.99
N ILE A 50 -13.32 18.26 12.81
CA ILE A 50 -13.26 17.60 11.52
C ILE A 50 -14.66 17.11 11.19
N ASP A 51 -15.12 17.31 9.94
CA ASP A 51 -16.40 16.76 9.50
C ASP A 51 -16.26 15.32 8.99
N GLU A 52 -17.36 14.54 9.09
CA GLU A 52 -17.41 13.13 8.68
C GLU A 52 -16.96 12.93 7.24
N THR A 53 -17.43 13.76 6.33
CA THR A 53 -17.11 13.65 4.89
C THR A 53 -15.61 13.79 4.66
N THR A 54 -14.96 14.66 5.40
CA THR A 54 -13.51 14.84 5.31
C THR A 54 -12.77 13.61 5.81
N ILE A 55 -13.18 13.03 6.93
CA ILE A 55 -12.56 11.81 7.46
C ILE A 55 -12.72 10.67 6.45
N ASP A 56 -13.95 10.43 6.00
CA ASP A 56 -14.24 9.35 5.06
C ASP A 56 -13.46 9.54 3.76
N ASN A 57 -13.37 10.75 3.21
CA ASN A 57 -12.61 11.04 2.01
C ASN A 57 -11.11 10.71 2.17
N TYR A 58 -10.49 11.10 3.27
CA TYR A 58 -9.07 10.79 3.49
C TYR A 58 -8.80 9.29 3.58
N PHE A 59 -9.69 8.54 4.24
CA PHE A 59 -9.56 7.09 4.32
C PHE A 59 -9.95 6.38 3.00
N ASP A 60 -10.78 7.00 2.17
CA ASP A 60 -11.17 6.46 0.86
C ASP A 60 -10.14 6.75 -0.22
N GLU A 61 -9.53 7.96 -0.19
CA GLU A 61 -8.65 8.42 -1.26
C GLU A 61 -7.23 7.91 -1.09
N ASP A 62 -6.66 8.02 0.12
CA ASP A 62 -5.26 7.64 0.35
C ASP A 62 -4.96 7.29 1.81
N PRO A 63 -5.33 6.10 2.27
CA PRO A 63 -4.99 5.64 3.61
C PRO A 63 -3.49 5.47 3.84
N ALA A 64 -2.71 5.25 2.78
CA ALA A 64 -1.26 5.19 2.82
C ALA A 64 -0.65 6.55 3.19
N MET A 65 -1.19 7.63 2.65
CA MET A 65 -0.80 8.98 3.02
C MET A 65 -1.04 9.23 4.51
N LEU A 66 -2.16 8.79 5.07
CA LEU A 66 -2.45 8.90 6.50
C LEU A 66 -1.40 8.15 7.33
N ALA A 67 -1.07 6.93 6.95
CA ALA A 67 -0.04 6.14 7.61
C ALA A 67 1.33 6.82 7.53
N ASN A 68 1.67 7.41 6.38
CA ASN A 68 2.92 8.13 6.16
C ASN A 68 3.03 9.40 7.03
N TRP A 69 1.94 10.13 7.23
CA TRP A 69 1.94 11.33 8.09
C TRP A 69 2.35 11.06 9.53
N ILE A 70 2.11 9.84 10.03
CA ILE A 70 2.51 9.42 11.37
C ILE A 70 3.72 8.47 11.37
N GLY A 71 4.39 8.30 10.23
CA GLY A 71 5.60 7.49 10.09
C GLY A 71 5.37 5.98 10.20
N LYS A 72 4.15 5.50 9.93
CA LYS A 72 3.77 4.09 10.11
C LYS A 72 3.84 3.24 8.84
N TRP A 73 3.93 3.86 7.68
CA TRP A 73 3.67 3.21 6.39
C TRP A 73 4.53 1.99 6.08
N ASP A 74 5.83 2.04 6.38
CA ASP A 74 6.80 1.11 5.81
C ASP A 74 6.97 -0.22 6.57
N SER A 75 6.76 -0.26 7.88
CA SER A 75 7.12 -1.44 8.66
C SER A 75 5.96 -2.13 9.39
N GLU A 76 4.93 -1.39 9.76
CA GLU A 76 3.87 -1.91 10.62
C GLU A 76 2.52 -2.04 9.92
N PHE A 77 2.30 -1.34 8.79
CA PHE A 77 1.00 -1.27 8.15
C PHE A 77 0.73 -2.43 7.21
N PHE A 78 1.62 -2.62 6.22
CA PHE A 78 1.60 -3.76 5.31
C PHE A 78 2.91 -4.55 5.35
N GLY A 79 3.88 -4.04 6.10
CA GLY A 79 5.26 -4.46 6.01
C GLY A 79 5.46 -5.97 6.16
N ASP A 80 4.80 -6.60 7.12
CA ASP A 80 4.94 -8.03 7.35
C ASP A 80 4.35 -8.85 6.21
N ASN A 81 3.16 -8.48 5.71
CA ASN A 81 2.50 -9.16 4.60
C ASN A 81 3.27 -8.98 3.29
N VAL A 82 3.63 -7.75 2.96
CA VAL A 82 4.41 -7.44 1.78
C VAL A 82 5.77 -8.13 1.86
N ARG A 83 6.47 -8.04 2.98
CA ARG A 83 7.77 -8.69 3.18
C ARG A 83 7.68 -10.21 3.06
N TYR A 84 6.62 -10.80 3.60
CA TYR A 84 6.39 -12.24 3.44
C TYR A 84 6.25 -12.63 1.98
N VAL A 85 5.44 -11.89 1.21
CA VAL A 85 5.27 -12.14 -0.23
C VAL A 85 6.60 -11.95 -0.97
N LEU A 86 7.29 -10.82 -0.77
CA LEU A 86 8.57 -10.55 -1.45
C LEU A 86 9.62 -11.62 -1.18
N ASN A 87 9.68 -12.18 0.03
CA ASN A 87 10.63 -13.22 0.40
C ASN A 87 10.28 -14.60 -0.18
N ASN A 88 9.02 -14.84 -0.51
CA ASN A 88 8.53 -16.12 -1.00
C ASN A 88 8.06 -16.08 -2.46
N PHE A 89 8.12 -14.91 -3.09
CA PHE A 89 7.69 -14.74 -4.47
C PHE A 89 8.57 -15.56 -5.40
N SER A 90 7.93 -16.39 -6.20
CA SER A 90 8.59 -17.21 -7.21
C SER A 90 7.68 -17.30 -8.43
N GLY A 91 8.19 -16.94 -9.58
CA GLY A 91 7.55 -17.10 -10.85
C GLY A 91 8.54 -17.72 -11.85
N ASP A 92 8.01 -18.19 -12.95
CA ASP A 92 8.81 -18.67 -14.06
C ASP A 92 8.69 -17.65 -15.20
N TYR A 93 9.53 -16.62 -15.12
CA TYR A 93 9.55 -15.50 -16.04
C TYR A 93 10.73 -15.68 -16.98
N GLU A 94 10.47 -16.11 -18.19
CA GLU A 94 11.50 -16.23 -19.23
C GLU A 94 11.24 -15.19 -20.32
N ILE A 95 12.31 -14.48 -20.71
CA ILE A 95 12.30 -13.70 -21.95
C ILE A 95 12.58 -14.71 -23.07
N ASP A 96 11.62 -14.96 -23.95
CA ASP A 96 11.81 -15.85 -25.08
C ASP A 96 12.79 -15.21 -26.08
N PRO A 97 13.99 -15.78 -26.27
CA PRO A 97 14.98 -15.21 -27.17
C PRO A 97 14.62 -15.37 -28.67
N GLU A 98 13.56 -16.12 -28.97
CA GLU A 98 13.10 -16.36 -30.38
C GLU A 98 11.97 -15.37 -30.77
N ASP A 99 11.49 -14.55 -29.86
CA ASP A 99 10.43 -13.60 -30.17
C ASP A 99 10.93 -12.43 -31.03
N VAL A 100 10.08 -11.97 -31.91
CA VAL A 100 10.44 -11.13 -33.05
C VAL A 100 10.79 -9.70 -32.69
N ASP A 101 10.39 -9.23 -31.52
CA ASP A 101 10.73 -7.89 -31.00
C ASP A 101 11.22 -7.96 -29.54
N PRO A 102 12.54 -7.77 -29.30
CA PRO A 102 13.10 -7.81 -27.95
C PRO A 102 12.50 -6.77 -26.98
N SER A 103 11.98 -5.66 -27.51
CA SER A 103 11.38 -4.62 -26.66
C SER A 103 9.99 -5.03 -26.15
N ASP A 104 9.22 -5.75 -26.93
CA ASP A 104 7.91 -6.28 -26.54
C ASP A 104 8.07 -7.39 -25.49
N ASN A 105 9.08 -8.24 -25.63
CA ASN A 105 9.40 -9.28 -24.68
C ASN A 105 9.83 -8.73 -23.32
N GLU A 106 10.66 -7.70 -23.32
CA GLU A 106 11.06 -7.03 -22.09
C GLU A 106 9.85 -6.41 -21.37
N ALA A 107 8.97 -5.74 -22.10
CA ALA A 107 7.74 -5.18 -21.52
C ALA A 107 6.85 -6.28 -20.94
N MET A 108 6.61 -7.37 -21.69
CA MET A 108 5.82 -8.50 -21.23
C MET A 108 6.40 -9.17 -19.96
N TYR A 109 7.72 -9.26 -19.86
CA TYR A 109 8.40 -9.80 -18.69
C TYR A 109 8.08 -8.99 -17.44
N TYR A 110 8.23 -7.65 -17.49
CA TYR A 110 7.94 -6.79 -16.35
C TYR A 110 6.45 -6.72 -16.06
N ASP A 111 5.57 -6.64 -17.04
CA ASP A 111 4.12 -6.63 -16.86
C ASP A 111 3.62 -7.91 -16.19
N SER A 112 4.21 -9.05 -16.51
CA SER A 112 3.89 -10.33 -15.88
C SER A 112 4.31 -10.35 -14.41
N ILE A 113 5.53 -9.89 -14.08
CA ILE A 113 6.00 -9.76 -12.71
C ILE A 113 5.09 -8.82 -11.92
N GLU A 114 4.77 -7.65 -12.48
CA GLU A 114 3.91 -6.65 -11.84
C GLU A 114 2.53 -7.24 -11.53
N SER A 115 1.91 -7.90 -12.50
CA SER A 115 0.60 -8.52 -12.33
C SER A 115 0.57 -9.60 -11.26
N ASP A 116 1.55 -10.51 -11.27
CA ASP A 116 1.61 -11.63 -10.33
C ASP A 116 1.97 -11.15 -8.92
N LEU A 117 2.91 -10.22 -8.80
CA LEU A 117 3.28 -9.64 -7.51
C LEU A 117 2.14 -8.85 -6.89
N GLU A 118 1.42 -8.05 -7.69
CA GLU A 118 0.20 -7.36 -7.27
C GLU A 118 -0.85 -8.36 -6.76
N TYR A 119 -1.07 -9.44 -7.48
CA TYR A 119 -2.02 -10.48 -7.08
C TYR A 119 -1.64 -11.14 -5.75
N GLU A 120 -0.39 -11.57 -5.60
CA GLU A 120 0.08 -12.25 -4.38
C GLU A 120 0.01 -11.34 -3.15
N ILE A 121 0.41 -10.07 -3.29
CA ILE A 121 0.31 -9.09 -2.19
C ILE A 121 -1.15 -8.85 -1.82
N LYS A 122 -2.04 -8.67 -2.80
CA LYS A 122 -3.48 -8.50 -2.55
C LYS A 122 -4.08 -9.72 -1.85
N GLN A 123 -3.72 -10.93 -2.25
CA GLN A 123 -4.20 -12.14 -1.60
C GLN A 123 -3.74 -12.22 -0.15
N SER A 124 -2.47 -11.90 0.12
CA SER A 124 -1.93 -11.88 1.48
C SER A 124 -2.64 -10.86 2.35
N LEU A 125 -2.85 -9.65 1.85
CA LEU A 125 -3.54 -8.57 2.58
C LEU A 125 -5.03 -8.88 2.78
N SER A 126 -5.71 -9.42 1.78
CA SER A 126 -7.13 -9.82 1.89
C SER A 126 -7.34 -10.91 2.92
N HIS A 127 -6.39 -11.83 3.06
CA HIS A 127 -6.44 -12.86 4.11
C HIS A 127 -6.48 -12.24 5.51
N ASP A 128 -5.82 -11.11 5.71
CA ASP A 128 -5.79 -10.39 6.98
C ASP A 128 -6.88 -9.30 7.09
N GLY A 129 -7.80 -9.25 6.12
CA GLY A 129 -8.98 -8.37 6.14
C GLY A 129 -8.80 -7.02 5.49
N TYR A 130 -7.75 -6.83 4.68
CA TYR A 130 -7.49 -5.60 3.93
C TYR A 130 -8.00 -5.70 2.48
N ASP A 131 -9.29 -5.62 2.28
CA ASP A 131 -9.91 -5.86 0.96
C ASP A 131 -9.84 -4.66 -0.01
N ASN A 132 -9.59 -3.43 0.49
CA ASN A 132 -9.69 -2.20 -0.31
C ASN A 132 -8.33 -1.51 -0.55
N VAL A 133 -7.29 -2.29 -0.83
CA VAL A 133 -5.91 -1.80 -0.98
C VAL A 133 -5.40 -1.83 -2.43
N THR A 134 -6.32 -1.95 -3.38
CA THR A 134 -5.96 -2.20 -4.79
C THR A 134 -5.03 -1.16 -5.38
N ASP A 135 -5.32 0.12 -5.20
CA ASP A 135 -4.51 1.18 -5.79
C ASP A 135 -3.16 1.32 -5.06
N GLN A 136 -3.16 1.19 -3.74
CA GLN A 136 -1.94 1.26 -2.92
C GLN A 136 -0.98 0.11 -3.28
N VAL A 137 -1.50 -1.11 -3.41
CA VAL A 137 -0.69 -2.26 -3.82
C VAL A 137 -0.16 -2.07 -5.25
N ARG A 138 -0.99 -1.55 -6.16
CA ARG A 138 -0.55 -1.28 -7.53
C ARG A 138 0.60 -0.28 -7.57
N PHE A 139 0.52 0.85 -6.85
CA PHE A 139 1.60 1.83 -6.77
C PHE A 139 2.87 1.23 -6.17
N LEU A 140 2.73 0.52 -5.05
CA LEU A 140 3.85 -0.17 -4.42
C LEU A 140 4.55 -1.14 -5.37
N VAL A 141 3.78 -1.98 -6.06
CA VAL A 141 4.31 -2.98 -6.99
C VAL A 141 4.96 -2.32 -8.20
N SER A 142 4.34 -1.29 -8.76
CA SER A 142 4.93 -0.51 -9.85
C SER A 142 6.28 0.08 -9.46
N ASP A 143 6.40 0.67 -8.27
CA ASP A 143 7.67 1.19 -7.76
C ASP A 143 8.72 0.08 -7.56
N ILE A 144 8.32 -1.07 -7.03
CA ILE A 144 9.21 -2.23 -6.89
C ILE A 144 9.76 -2.68 -8.25
N VAL A 145 8.89 -2.84 -9.23
CA VAL A 145 9.26 -3.33 -10.57
C VAL A 145 10.11 -2.31 -11.33
N GLU A 146 9.77 -1.02 -11.30
CA GLU A 146 10.58 0.04 -11.92
C GLU A 146 11.98 0.14 -11.26
N ASN A 147 12.07 0.00 -9.94
CA ASN A 147 13.37 -0.03 -9.27
C ASN A 147 14.16 -1.30 -9.60
N TYR A 148 13.50 -2.46 -9.74
CA TYR A 148 14.16 -3.68 -10.22
C TYR A 148 14.72 -3.49 -11.63
N LYS A 149 13.92 -2.96 -12.55
CA LYS A 149 14.31 -2.65 -13.93
C LYS A 149 15.53 -1.71 -14.00
N ALA A 150 15.56 -0.70 -13.13
CA ALA A 150 16.67 0.24 -13.03
C ALA A 150 17.90 -0.31 -12.27
N SER A 151 17.78 -1.46 -11.62
CA SER A 151 18.80 -2.06 -10.79
C SER A 151 19.90 -2.76 -11.60
N GLN A 152 20.95 -3.21 -10.91
CA GLN A 152 22.02 -4.03 -11.51
C GLN A 152 21.77 -5.54 -11.36
N TYR A 153 20.62 -5.94 -10.81
CA TYR A 153 20.27 -7.34 -10.70
C TYR A 153 19.99 -7.95 -12.07
N PRO A 154 20.41 -9.21 -12.32
CA PRO A 154 20.12 -9.87 -13.57
C PRO A 154 18.60 -9.99 -13.81
N GLN A 155 18.17 -9.84 -15.06
CA GLN A 155 16.78 -10.05 -15.49
C GLN A 155 16.49 -11.56 -15.65
N THR A 156 16.55 -12.26 -14.54
CA THR A 156 16.32 -13.70 -14.41
C THR A 156 15.52 -13.98 -13.16
N ASN A 157 14.93 -15.16 -13.03
CA ASN A 157 14.18 -15.56 -11.85
C ASN A 157 15.02 -15.47 -10.56
N ASP A 158 16.29 -15.89 -10.62
CA ASP A 158 17.21 -15.78 -9.48
C ASP A 158 17.52 -14.31 -9.15
N GLY A 159 17.77 -13.47 -10.17
CA GLY A 159 18.05 -12.06 -9.98
C GLY A 159 16.83 -11.29 -9.44
N LEU A 160 15.62 -11.64 -9.88
CA LEU A 160 14.38 -11.09 -9.31
C LEU A 160 14.22 -11.49 -7.85
N SER A 161 14.39 -12.76 -7.54
CA SER A 161 14.30 -13.27 -6.16
C SER A 161 15.31 -12.58 -5.25
N ASP A 162 16.57 -12.47 -5.68
CA ASP A 162 17.62 -11.78 -4.93
C ASP A 162 17.28 -10.29 -4.72
N TYR A 163 16.74 -9.63 -5.74
CA TYR A 163 16.30 -8.24 -5.61
C TYR A 163 15.17 -8.09 -4.58
N LEU A 164 14.09 -8.88 -4.72
CA LEU A 164 12.91 -8.79 -3.86
C LEU A 164 13.23 -9.06 -2.38
N GLN A 165 14.15 -9.99 -2.10
CA GLN A 165 14.60 -10.26 -0.74
C GLN A 165 15.40 -9.11 -0.12
N ASN A 166 16.06 -8.30 -0.94
CA ASN A 166 16.94 -7.22 -0.49
C ASN A 166 16.33 -5.82 -0.63
N VAL A 167 15.19 -5.66 -1.32
CA VAL A 167 14.52 -4.37 -1.45
C VAL A 167 14.09 -3.86 -0.07
N LYS A 168 14.38 -2.60 0.20
CA LYS A 168 13.94 -1.93 1.42
C LYS A 168 12.64 -1.21 1.14
N LEU A 169 11.57 -1.60 1.83
CA LEU A 169 10.27 -0.95 1.69
C LEU A 169 10.33 0.54 2.03
N SER A 170 11.19 0.94 2.98
CA SER A 170 11.41 2.35 3.32
C SER A 170 12.02 3.20 2.19
N ASP A 171 12.58 2.59 1.17
CA ASP A 171 13.18 3.31 0.05
C ASP A 171 12.15 3.52 -1.11
N LEU A 172 10.95 2.97 -0.95
CA LEU A 172 9.86 3.03 -1.94
C LEU A 172 8.81 4.11 -1.63
N PHE A 173 8.91 4.74 -0.44
CA PHE A 173 7.92 5.72 0.05
C PHE A 173 8.57 7.02 0.46
#